data_b284ac06623dc12b98da244c61c5da84
#
_entry.id   b284ac06623dc12b98da244c61c5da84
#
_cell.length_a   1.000
_cell.length_b   1.000
_cell.length_c   1.000
_cell.angle_alpha   90.00
_cell.angle_beta   90.00
_cell.angle_gamma   90.00
#
_symmetry.space_group_name_H-M   'P 1'
#
loop_
_entity.id
_entity.type
_entity.pdbx_description
1 polymer ?
#
loop_
_entity_poly.entity_id
_entity_poly.type
_entity_poly.pdbx_seq_one_letter_code
_entity_poly.pdbx_strand_id
1 'polypeptide(L)'
;LTRTLRMAVLALCLPLLAGLLSGCTGDSEKETIRFTFSKREAIGFMTKLVADYNASQDRTEVVLDTSGVDVVSASFVRGNPPDIALANYNMETARFVQRGALSDLSGTQASTRIRKDLQPLMDQYGSYPDRTSALPYSIMASSVIYNKEIFAAHGVEVPKTWAELLAACEALKAAGVTPFYATWKDDWTVAQGWFDYSVGGEVDTIDFFEKIAEAGTEVGPDSPASFQQDFEQPVEKMLKLAGTYVNKDAASRGYGDGNLAFAQGKAAMYLQGPWAFSEIAKTAPDLQLGTFPLPMTENPDDLKVRANVDLAAWIPEDSKHKDAARDFLEYLYQPEIIEGYNKSQLGFTPTVEAEAAPDPRIEGMVEYYEKGRVYQGPSVLVPRTIPIMNYTQALVLGADPAATFRTLDADWARLAFRQ
;
A
#
# COMPACT_ATOMS: atom_id res chain seq x y z
N LEU A 1 86.03 -14.39 21.96
CA LEU A 1 86.57 -15.70 21.61
C LEU A 1 85.60 -16.46 20.78
N THR A 2 85.92 -16.45 19.52
CA THR A 2 86.21 -17.45 18.51
C THR A 2 85.04 -18.29 18.11
N ARG A 3 84.49 -18.03 16.91
CA ARG A 3 84.87 -18.54 15.57
C ARG A 3 84.91 -20.09 15.51
N THR A 4 84.19 -20.57 14.54
CA THR A 4 84.20 -21.86 13.88
C THR A 4 83.15 -22.90 14.33
N LEU A 5 82.16 -23.15 13.52
CA LEU A 5 82.06 -24.32 12.66
C LEU A 5 80.98 -24.15 11.60
N ARG A 6 81.46 -24.00 10.38
CA ARG A 6 80.66 -24.16 9.13
C ARG A 6 80.68 -25.60 8.72
N MET A 7 79.62 -25.98 8.02
CA MET A 7 79.50 -27.16 7.14
C MET A 7 79.13 -28.51 7.80
N ALA A 8 77.93 -28.87 7.51
CA ALA A 8 77.50 -30.13 6.96
C ALA A 8 76.08 -30.40 7.45
N VAL A 9 75.10 -30.21 6.61
CA VAL A 9 74.01 -31.14 6.31
C VAL A 9 73.20 -30.48 5.16
N LEU A 10 73.68 -30.70 3.98
CA LEU A 10 72.91 -30.64 2.76
C LEU A 10 72.63 -32.10 2.37
N ALA A 11 71.40 -32.55 2.52
CA ALA A 11 70.81 -33.75 1.91
C ALA A 11 69.86 -34.42 2.91
N LEU A 12 68.64 -33.92 3.01
CA LEU A 12 67.43 -34.69 3.31
C LEU A 12 66.20 -33.79 3.36
N CYS A 13 65.86 -33.13 2.27
CA CYS A 13 64.58 -32.39 2.14
C CYS A 13 64.06 -32.47 0.70
N LEU A 14 63.72 -33.66 0.26
CA LEU A 14 62.72 -33.92 -0.80
C LEU A 14 62.28 -35.36 -0.54
N PRO A 15 61.03 -35.70 -0.16
CA PRO A 15 59.79 -35.34 -0.77
C PRO A 15 58.69 -35.02 0.27
N LEU A 16 58.33 -33.80 0.42
CA LEU A 16 57.10 -33.37 1.15
C LEU A 16 56.40 -32.21 0.46
N LEU A 17 56.46 -32.18 -0.89
CA LEU A 17 55.79 -31.14 -1.68
C LEU A 17 54.75 -31.76 -2.65
N ALA A 18 54.12 -32.90 -2.27
CA ALA A 18 53.08 -33.54 -3.09
C ALA A 18 51.77 -33.80 -2.31
N GLY A 19 51.46 -32.97 -1.32
CA GLY A 19 50.29 -33.16 -0.45
C GLY A 19 49.46 -31.90 -0.11
N LEU A 20 49.66 -30.79 -0.82
CA LEU A 20 48.95 -29.52 -0.56
C LEU A 20 48.20 -28.98 -1.80
N LEU A 21 47.67 -29.85 -2.63
CA LEU A 21 46.79 -29.52 -3.75
C LEU A 21 45.47 -30.29 -3.62
N SER A 22 44.88 -30.28 -2.44
CA SER A 22 43.52 -30.78 -2.24
C SER A 22 42.88 -29.92 -1.14
N GLY A 23 42.09 -28.95 -1.55
CA GLY A 23 41.27 -28.20 -0.59
C GLY A 23 41.15 -26.74 -0.86
N CYS A 24 41.11 -26.30 -2.10
CA CYS A 24 40.34 -25.11 -2.43
C CYS A 24 38.95 -25.56 -2.88
N THR A 25 38.16 -26.13 -1.98
CA THR A 25 36.72 -25.85 -2.06
C THR A 25 36.59 -24.40 -1.69
N GLY A 26 36.66 -23.53 -2.70
CA GLY A 26 36.24 -22.14 -2.53
C GLY A 26 34.79 -22.19 -2.10
N ASP A 27 34.52 -21.95 -0.82
CA ASP A 27 33.26 -21.33 -0.44
C ASP A 27 33.21 -20.05 -1.28
N SER A 28 32.47 -20.10 -2.40
CA SER A 28 32.16 -18.87 -3.14
C SER A 28 31.36 -18.04 -2.18
N GLU A 29 31.94 -16.95 -1.69
CA GLU A 29 31.25 -16.00 -0.84
C GLU A 29 29.92 -15.64 -1.52
N LYS A 30 28.80 -15.85 -0.82
CA LYS A 30 27.47 -15.56 -1.36
C LYS A 30 27.40 -14.09 -1.76
N GLU A 31 26.84 -13.81 -2.92
CA GLU A 31 26.56 -12.43 -3.33
C GLU A 31 25.49 -11.85 -2.41
N THR A 32 25.81 -10.75 -1.72
CA THR A 32 24.89 -10.10 -0.77
C THR A 32 24.07 -9.03 -1.47
N ILE A 33 22.75 -9.11 -1.38
CA ILE A 33 21.83 -8.08 -1.87
C ILE A 33 21.01 -7.48 -0.74
N ARG A 34 20.74 -6.18 -0.82
CA ARG A 34 19.88 -5.46 0.11
C ARG A 34 18.46 -5.38 -0.42
N PHE A 35 17.53 -5.98 0.32
CA PHE A 35 16.10 -5.99 0.04
C PHE A 35 15.35 -5.06 0.99
N THR A 36 14.69 -4.04 0.46
CA THR A 36 13.91 -3.09 1.27
C THR A 36 12.44 -3.49 1.34
N PHE A 37 11.93 -3.60 2.57
CA PHE A 37 10.52 -3.85 2.88
C PHE A 37 10.16 -3.22 4.23
N SER A 38 9.21 -2.29 4.26
CA SER A 38 8.91 -1.48 5.47
C SER A 38 7.47 -1.56 5.98
N LYS A 39 6.64 -2.45 5.44
CA LYS A 39 5.24 -2.63 5.87
C LYS A 39 5.19 -3.35 7.22
N ARG A 40 4.93 -2.59 8.30
CA ARG A 40 5.11 -3.03 9.70
C ARG A 40 4.37 -4.33 10.03
N GLU A 41 3.10 -4.43 9.62
CA GLU A 41 2.23 -5.57 9.88
C GLU A 41 2.71 -6.87 9.23
N ALA A 42 3.54 -6.78 8.18
CA ALA A 42 4.04 -7.92 7.41
C ALA A 42 5.56 -8.17 7.56
N ILE A 43 6.28 -7.40 8.39
CA ILE A 43 7.73 -7.60 8.61
C ILE A 43 8.03 -9.03 9.06
N GLY A 44 7.25 -9.58 9.98
CA GLY A 44 7.45 -10.96 10.47
C GLY A 44 7.32 -12.01 9.37
N PHE A 45 6.32 -11.87 8.49
CA PHE A 45 6.17 -12.73 7.31
C PHE A 45 7.40 -12.62 6.40
N MET A 46 7.80 -11.39 6.09
CA MET A 46 8.90 -11.15 5.15
C MET A 46 10.26 -11.59 5.71
N THR A 47 10.48 -11.44 7.02
CA THR A 47 11.69 -11.96 7.69
C THR A 47 11.82 -13.47 7.53
N LYS A 48 10.71 -14.20 7.73
CA LYS A 48 10.70 -15.66 7.53
C LYS A 48 10.95 -16.04 6.07
N LEU A 49 10.29 -15.36 5.14
CA LEU A 49 10.43 -15.58 3.70
C LEU A 49 11.87 -15.39 3.23
N VAL A 50 12.54 -14.32 3.68
CA VAL A 50 13.95 -14.07 3.38
C VAL A 50 14.85 -15.16 3.97
N ALA A 51 14.58 -15.61 5.20
CA ALA A 51 15.32 -16.71 5.81
C ALA A 51 15.14 -18.03 5.02
N ASP A 52 13.92 -18.34 4.58
CA ASP A 52 13.61 -19.52 3.76
C ASP A 52 14.36 -19.47 2.40
N TYR A 53 14.37 -18.31 1.73
CA TYR A 53 15.14 -18.10 0.50
C TYR A 53 16.64 -18.32 0.72
N ASN A 54 17.21 -17.69 1.72
CA ASN A 54 18.65 -17.80 2.03
C ASN A 54 19.07 -19.23 2.38
N ALA A 55 18.16 -20.02 2.97
CA ALA A 55 18.38 -21.42 3.27
C ALA A 55 18.22 -22.36 2.05
N SER A 56 17.47 -21.92 1.02
CA SER A 56 17.15 -22.77 -0.15
C SER A 56 18.25 -22.80 -1.22
N GLN A 57 19.24 -21.93 -1.14
CA GLN A 57 20.30 -21.79 -2.14
C GLN A 57 21.59 -21.20 -1.52
N ASP A 58 22.72 -21.30 -2.25
CA ASP A 58 24.06 -20.90 -1.74
C ASP A 58 24.71 -19.77 -2.54
N ARG A 59 24.00 -19.18 -3.53
CA ARG A 59 24.55 -18.15 -4.43
C ARG A 59 24.39 -16.74 -3.88
N THR A 60 23.24 -16.46 -3.26
CA THR A 60 22.86 -15.13 -2.83
C THR A 60 22.48 -15.11 -1.36
N GLU A 61 22.87 -14.06 -0.66
CA GLU A 61 22.36 -13.74 0.67
C GLU A 61 21.54 -12.46 0.61
N VAL A 62 20.24 -12.58 0.88
CA VAL A 62 19.32 -11.43 0.96
C VAL A 62 19.34 -10.88 2.37
N VAL A 63 19.64 -9.59 2.50
CA VAL A 63 19.58 -8.84 3.76
C VAL A 63 18.36 -7.95 3.76
N LEU A 64 17.43 -8.21 4.68
CA LEU A 64 16.21 -7.43 4.82
C LEU A 64 16.51 -6.07 5.46
N ASP A 65 16.19 -4.99 4.74
CA ASP A 65 16.24 -3.60 5.21
C ASP A 65 14.81 -3.08 5.42
N THR A 66 14.45 -2.78 6.67
CA THR A 66 13.12 -2.28 7.04
C THR A 66 13.03 -0.75 7.08
N SER A 67 13.96 -0.07 6.46
CA SER A 67 13.98 1.40 6.36
C SER A 67 12.76 1.93 5.58
N GLY A 68 12.21 3.04 6.06
CA GLY A 68 11.07 3.69 5.41
C GLY A 68 11.42 4.39 4.09
N VAL A 69 10.40 4.83 3.37
CA VAL A 69 10.51 5.44 2.03
C VAL A 69 11.45 6.65 1.98
N ASP A 70 11.51 7.46 3.03
CA ASP A 70 12.40 8.64 3.08
C ASP A 70 13.88 8.23 3.07
N VAL A 71 14.23 7.15 3.77
CA VAL A 71 15.59 6.59 3.77
C VAL A 71 15.93 6.01 2.41
N VAL A 72 14.99 5.33 1.77
CA VAL A 72 15.13 4.80 0.41
C VAL A 72 15.33 5.94 -0.59
N SER A 73 14.49 6.98 -0.56
CA SER A 73 14.62 8.16 -1.42
C SER A 73 15.98 8.85 -1.26
N ALA A 74 16.44 9.02 -0.01
CA ALA A 74 17.75 9.55 0.26
C ALA A 74 18.90 8.65 -0.22
N SER A 75 18.71 7.34 -0.28
CA SER A 75 19.71 6.38 -0.78
C SER A 75 19.97 6.53 -2.28
N PHE A 76 18.91 6.80 -3.07
CA PHE A 76 19.05 7.13 -4.51
C PHE A 76 19.90 8.39 -4.71
N VAL A 77 19.64 9.45 -3.91
CA VAL A 77 20.41 10.70 -4.00
C VAL A 77 21.90 10.48 -3.67
N ARG A 78 22.18 9.58 -2.74
CA ARG A 78 23.55 9.22 -2.35
C ARG A 78 24.24 8.23 -3.29
N GLY A 79 23.56 7.76 -4.35
CA GLY A 79 24.10 6.75 -5.27
C GLY A 79 24.27 5.37 -4.63
N ASN A 80 23.49 5.05 -3.60
CA ASN A 80 23.52 3.76 -2.92
C ASN A 80 22.09 3.25 -2.66
N PRO A 81 21.26 3.06 -3.72
CA PRO A 81 19.92 2.52 -3.59
C PRO A 81 19.95 1.06 -3.10
N PRO A 82 18.83 0.48 -2.64
CA PRO A 82 18.72 -0.96 -2.41
C PRO A 82 18.93 -1.73 -3.72
N ASP A 83 19.16 -3.04 -3.64
CA ASP A 83 19.27 -3.87 -4.86
C ASP A 83 17.91 -4.27 -5.39
N ILE A 84 16.95 -4.47 -4.50
CA ILE A 84 15.55 -4.74 -4.78
C ILE A 84 14.69 -4.13 -3.67
N ALA A 85 13.50 -3.68 -4.01
CA ALA A 85 12.50 -3.27 -3.04
C ALA A 85 11.13 -3.88 -3.34
N LEU A 86 10.39 -4.13 -2.28
CA LEU A 86 8.97 -4.39 -2.29
C LEU A 86 8.34 -3.33 -1.37
N ALA A 87 7.76 -2.30 -1.98
CA ALA A 87 7.37 -1.09 -1.28
C ALA A 87 5.97 -0.63 -1.68
N ASN A 88 5.37 0.23 -0.85
CA ASN A 88 4.10 0.83 -1.22
C ASN A 88 4.21 1.55 -2.57
N TYR A 89 3.25 1.25 -3.46
CA TYR A 89 3.16 1.91 -4.76
C TYR A 89 2.38 3.20 -4.62
N ASN A 90 3.09 4.32 -4.67
CA ASN A 90 2.56 5.66 -4.45
C ASN A 90 3.35 6.69 -5.26
N MET A 91 3.02 7.98 -5.15
CA MET A 91 3.70 9.05 -5.86
C MET A 91 5.22 9.12 -5.63
N GLU A 92 5.73 8.62 -4.50
CA GLU A 92 7.19 8.56 -4.27
C GLU A 92 7.85 7.49 -5.15
N THR A 93 7.27 6.28 -5.20
CA THR A 93 7.74 5.22 -6.09
C THR A 93 7.59 5.64 -7.56
N ALA A 94 6.46 6.29 -7.89
CA ALA A 94 6.21 6.80 -9.23
C ALA A 94 7.29 7.76 -9.73
N ARG A 95 7.86 8.59 -8.86
CA ARG A 95 8.98 9.48 -9.23
C ARG A 95 10.22 8.72 -9.68
N PHE A 96 10.49 7.55 -9.11
CA PHE A 96 11.58 6.69 -9.59
C PHE A 96 11.24 6.11 -10.96
N VAL A 97 9.98 5.68 -11.17
CA VAL A 97 9.48 5.24 -12.49
C VAL A 97 9.67 6.32 -13.53
N GLN A 98 9.10 7.51 -13.31
CA GLN A 98 9.09 8.62 -14.27
C GLN A 98 10.50 9.11 -14.65
N ARG A 99 11.49 8.98 -13.77
CA ARG A 99 12.88 9.37 -14.01
C ARG A 99 13.73 8.29 -14.67
N GLY A 100 13.14 7.11 -14.94
CA GLY A 100 13.89 5.97 -15.47
C GLY A 100 14.92 5.40 -14.49
N ALA A 101 14.73 5.62 -13.18
CA ALA A 101 15.65 5.16 -12.14
C ALA A 101 15.46 3.67 -11.79
N LEU A 102 14.47 3.01 -12.38
CA LEU A 102 14.16 1.61 -12.17
C LEU A 102 14.43 0.79 -13.44
N SER A 103 14.91 -0.42 -13.24
CA SER A 103 15.24 -1.36 -14.32
C SER A 103 13.98 -1.86 -15.03
N ASP A 104 14.12 -2.23 -16.28
CA ASP A 104 13.07 -2.91 -17.03
C ASP A 104 12.91 -4.34 -16.54
N LEU A 105 11.70 -4.69 -16.13
CA LEU A 105 11.29 -6.02 -15.65
C LEU A 105 10.45 -6.79 -16.69
N SER A 106 10.21 -6.25 -17.89
CA SER A 106 9.36 -6.86 -18.93
C SER A 106 9.84 -8.25 -19.38
N GLY A 107 11.15 -8.53 -19.27
CA GLY A 107 11.77 -9.81 -19.61
C GLY A 107 11.72 -10.87 -18.49
N THR A 108 11.13 -10.58 -17.33
CA THR A 108 11.05 -11.52 -16.20
C THR A 108 9.86 -12.48 -16.36
N GLN A 109 9.96 -13.69 -15.78
CA GLN A 109 8.81 -14.60 -15.73
C GLN A 109 7.70 -14.00 -14.86
N ALA A 110 8.07 -13.32 -13.77
CA ALA A 110 7.15 -12.61 -12.89
C ALA A 110 6.24 -11.65 -13.68
N SER A 111 6.78 -10.88 -14.63
CA SER A 111 6.00 -9.93 -15.43
C SER A 111 4.93 -10.61 -16.30
N THR A 112 5.22 -11.82 -16.81
CA THR A 112 4.28 -12.55 -17.67
C THR A 112 3.07 -13.09 -16.92
N ARG A 113 3.15 -13.20 -15.61
CA ARG A 113 2.08 -13.68 -14.73
C ARG A 113 1.12 -12.59 -14.30
N ILE A 114 1.49 -11.32 -14.44
CA ILE A 114 0.65 -10.20 -14.00
C ILE A 114 -0.61 -10.08 -14.87
N ARG A 115 -1.74 -9.90 -14.23
CA ARG A 115 -3.03 -9.63 -14.88
C ARG A 115 -2.97 -8.31 -15.63
N LYS A 116 -3.36 -8.34 -16.91
CA LYS A 116 -3.30 -7.15 -17.79
C LYS A 116 -4.32 -6.08 -17.43
N ASP A 117 -5.44 -6.46 -16.82
CA ASP A 117 -6.48 -5.52 -16.35
C ASP A 117 -6.03 -4.65 -15.18
N LEU A 118 -4.89 -4.96 -14.55
CA LEU A 118 -4.28 -4.13 -13.51
C LEU A 118 -3.37 -3.04 -14.05
N GLN A 119 -3.09 -3.00 -15.37
CA GLN A 119 -2.22 -2.00 -15.95
C GLN A 119 -2.66 -0.55 -15.67
N PRO A 120 -3.96 -0.19 -15.73
CA PRO A 120 -4.40 1.14 -15.35
C PRO A 120 -4.06 1.54 -13.91
N LEU A 121 -4.06 0.58 -12.98
CA LEU A 121 -3.63 0.82 -11.59
C LEU A 121 -2.11 1.04 -11.49
N MET A 122 -1.32 0.42 -12.36
CA MET A 122 0.13 0.64 -12.41
C MET A 122 0.48 1.98 -13.05
N ASP A 123 -0.25 2.38 -14.06
CA ASP A 123 0.02 3.60 -14.84
C ASP A 123 -0.54 4.89 -14.19
N GLN A 124 -1.35 4.75 -13.14
CA GLN A 124 -2.00 5.89 -12.47
C GLN A 124 -1.06 7.02 -12.02
N TYR A 125 0.19 6.69 -11.73
CA TYR A 125 1.21 7.66 -11.31
C TYR A 125 2.23 7.98 -12.43
N GLY A 126 1.95 7.49 -13.63
CA GLY A 126 2.83 7.61 -14.78
C GLY A 126 3.66 6.38 -15.05
N SER A 127 4.19 6.32 -16.25
CA SER A 127 5.01 5.23 -16.78
C SER A 127 6.35 5.77 -17.28
N TYR A 128 7.27 4.88 -17.61
CA TYR A 128 8.48 5.21 -18.35
C TYR A 128 8.43 4.53 -19.72
N PRO A 129 8.75 5.23 -20.82
CA PRO A 129 8.61 4.68 -22.16
C PRO A 129 9.31 3.33 -22.33
N ASP A 130 8.61 2.37 -22.93
CA ASP A 130 9.11 1.04 -23.29
C ASP A 130 9.69 0.21 -22.14
N ARG A 131 9.24 0.48 -20.89
CA ARG A 131 9.69 -0.25 -19.69
C ARG A 131 8.54 -0.66 -18.77
N THR A 132 8.65 -1.86 -18.22
CA THR A 132 7.90 -2.30 -17.05
C THR A 132 8.78 -2.06 -15.81
N SER A 133 8.68 -0.86 -15.24
CA SER A 133 9.58 -0.39 -14.17
C SER A 133 9.24 -0.95 -12.78
N ALA A 134 8.03 -1.46 -12.58
CA ALA A 134 7.57 -2.07 -11.33
C ALA A 134 6.51 -3.12 -11.62
N LEU A 135 6.44 -4.15 -10.77
CA LEU A 135 5.42 -5.20 -10.86
C LEU A 135 4.52 -5.16 -9.60
N PRO A 136 3.19 -5.18 -9.75
CA PRO A 136 2.30 -5.25 -8.60
C PRO A 136 2.49 -6.58 -7.86
N TYR A 137 2.57 -6.53 -6.54
CA TYR A 137 2.73 -7.71 -5.68
C TYR A 137 1.50 -7.96 -4.81
N SER A 138 0.84 -6.90 -4.40
CA SER A 138 -0.38 -6.95 -3.63
C SER A 138 -1.32 -5.84 -4.06
N ILE A 139 -2.57 -6.19 -4.31
CA ILE A 139 -3.66 -5.23 -4.51
C ILE A 139 -4.49 -5.22 -3.24
N MET A 140 -4.75 -4.03 -2.72
CA MET A 140 -5.57 -3.87 -1.53
C MET A 140 -6.89 -3.20 -1.91
N ALA A 141 -8.00 -3.91 -1.72
CA ALA A 141 -9.31 -3.30 -1.73
C ALA A 141 -9.69 -2.88 -0.31
N SER A 142 -10.29 -1.73 -0.17
CA SER A 142 -10.67 -1.19 1.13
C SER A 142 -12.02 -0.48 1.07
N SER A 143 -12.75 -0.53 2.19
CA SER A 143 -14.07 0.04 2.31
C SER A 143 -14.52 0.07 3.79
N VAL A 144 -15.82 0.15 4.04
CA VAL A 144 -16.37 0.07 5.39
C VAL A 144 -16.09 -1.30 6.00
N ILE A 145 -15.46 -1.35 7.15
CA ILE A 145 -15.43 -2.52 8.03
C ILE A 145 -16.62 -2.42 8.97
N TYR A 146 -17.35 -3.53 9.18
CA TYR A 146 -18.46 -3.55 10.13
C TYR A 146 -18.44 -4.78 11.03
N ASN A 147 -19.01 -4.62 12.21
CA ASN A 147 -19.21 -5.69 13.20
C ASN A 147 -20.53 -6.40 12.87
N LYS A 148 -20.44 -7.66 12.38
CA LYS A 148 -21.60 -8.48 12.01
C LYS A 148 -22.54 -8.76 13.18
N GLU A 149 -21.99 -8.92 14.39
CA GLU A 149 -22.78 -9.20 15.59
C GLU A 149 -23.61 -7.98 16.01
N ILE A 150 -23.04 -6.77 15.95
CA ILE A 150 -23.77 -5.52 16.23
C ILE A 150 -24.89 -5.33 15.21
N PHE A 151 -24.62 -5.51 13.91
CA PHE A 151 -25.63 -5.38 12.86
C PHE A 151 -26.79 -6.38 13.11
N ALA A 152 -26.47 -7.64 13.34
CA ALA A 152 -27.46 -8.68 13.61
C ALA A 152 -28.28 -8.39 14.87
N ALA A 153 -27.63 -7.96 15.97
CA ALA A 153 -28.31 -7.67 17.24
C ALA A 153 -29.31 -6.51 17.13
N HIS A 154 -29.11 -5.60 16.21
CA HIS A 154 -29.97 -4.42 16.00
C HIS A 154 -30.82 -4.49 14.75
N GLY A 155 -30.81 -5.64 14.03
CA GLY A 155 -31.60 -5.82 12.81
C GLY A 155 -31.21 -4.87 11.67
N VAL A 156 -29.91 -4.47 11.61
CA VAL A 156 -29.40 -3.59 10.57
C VAL A 156 -28.88 -4.43 9.42
N GLU A 157 -29.42 -4.17 8.22
CA GLU A 157 -28.91 -4.75 6.98
C GLU A 157 -27.74 -3.94 6.43
N VAL A 158 -26.88 -4.57 5.61
CA VAL A 158 -25.79 -3.88 4.93
C VAL A 158 -26.38 -2.87 3.91
N PRO A 159 -26.15 -1.57 4.10
CA PRO A 159 -26.75 -0.54 3.25
C PRO A 159 -26.15 -0.52 1.84
N LYS A 160 -27.00 -0.28 0.85
CA LYS A 160 -26.63 -0.21 -0.58
C LYS A 160 -26.87 1.17 -1.19
N THR A 161 -27.54 2.06 -0.47
CA THR A 161 -27.81 3.44 -0.88
C THR A 161 -27.45 4.40 0.24
N TRP A 162 -27.28 5.67 -0.10
CA TRP A 162 -27.04 6.72 0.89
C TRP A 162 -28.18 6.83 1.93
N ALA A 163 -29.42 6.75 1.46
CA ALA A 163 -30.58 6.76 2.36
C ALA A 163 -30.58 5.57 3.34
N GLU A 164 -30.24 4.37 2.86
CA GLU A 164 -30.12 3.17 3.71
C GLU A 164 -28.98 3.30 4.71
N LEU A 165 -27.84 3.88 4.32
CA LEU A 165 -26.72 4.15 5.23
C LEU A 165 -27.14 5.09 6.37
N LEU A 166 -27.84 6.19 6.05
CA LEU A 166 -28.36 7.11 7.06
C LEU A 166 -29.37 6.44 7.98
N ALA A 167 -30.27 5.62 7.42
CA ALA A 167 -31.24 4.89 8.23
C ALA A 167 -30.55 3.88 9.19
N ALA A 168 -29.53 3.18 8.71
CA ALA A 168 -28.71 2.30 9.55
C ALA A 168 -28.00 3.07 10.69
N CYS A 169 -27.41 4.23 10.38
CA CYS A 169 -26.77 5.10 11.37
C CYS A 169 -27.77 5.60 12.41
N GLU A 170 -28.95 6.03 12.01
CA GLU A 170 -30.00 6.48 12.96
C GLU A 170 -30.51 5.33 13.85
N ALA A 171 -30.72 4.14 13.29
CA ALA A 171 -31.14 2.96 14.06
C ALA A 171 -30.09 2.59 15.12
N LEU A 172 -28.81 2.53 14.75
CA LEU A 172 -27.71 2.25 15.67
C LEU A 172 -27.61 3.31 16.75
N LYS A 173 -27.66 4.59 16.38
CA LYS A 173 -27.60 5.71 17.31
C LYS A 173 -28.77 5.71 18.29
N ALA A 174 -29.98 5.44 17.82
CA ALA A 174 -31.18 5.31 18.67
C ALA A 174 -31.06 4.15 19.67
N ALA A 175 -30.36 3.07 19.30
CA ALA A 175 -30.03 1.95 20.16
C ALA A 175 -28.85 2.21 21.11
N GLY A 176 -28.27 3.41 21.10
CA GLY A 176 -27.12 3.77 21.93
C GLY A 176 -25.78 3.24 21.44
N VAL A 177 -25.72 2.75 20.18
CA VAL A 177 -24.50 2.28 19.53
C VAL A 177 -23.89 3.41 18.71
N THR A 178 -22.60 3.66 18.85
CA THR A 178 -21.87 4.59 17.98
C THR A 178 -21.79 4.00 16.55
N PRO A 179 -22.35 4.66 15.52
CA PRO A 179 -22.32 4.11 14.18
C PRO A 179 -20.90 3.90 13.62
N PHE A 180 -20.08 4.95 13.64
CA PHE A 180 -18.69 4.90 13.15
C PHE A 180 -17.69 5.19 14.27
N TYR A 181 -16.57 4.47 14.31
CA TYR A 181 -15.43 4.90 15.11
C TYR A 181 -14.49 5.74 14.24
N ALA A 182 -14.17 6.93 14.71
CA ALA A 182 -13.31 7.87 14.00
C ALA A 182 -12.02 8.14 14.79
N THR A 183 -10.90 8.35 14.06
CA THR A 183 -9.54 8.45 14.59
C THR A 183 -8.80 9.64 13.96
N TRP A 184 -9.34 10.84 14.16
CA TRP A 184 -8.90 12.04 13.44
C TRP A 184 -7.59 12.64 13.95
N LYS A 185 -7.00 12.11 15.01
CA LYS A 185 -5.65 12.48 15.42
C LYS A 185 -4.61 12.17 14.34
N ASP A 186 -4.80 11.07 13.62
CA ASP A 186 -3.92 10.65 12.53
C ASP A 186 -4.55 11.08 11.19
N ASP A 187 -3.98 12.07 10.54
CA ASP A 187 -4.47 12.71 9.31
C ASP A 187 -4.72 11.73 8.16
N TRP A 188 -3.83 10.74 8.01
CA TRP A 188 -3.97 9.71 6.98
C TRP A 188 -5.24 8.86 7.12
N THR A 189 -5.77 8.68 8.34
CA THR A 189 -7.02 7.93 8.55
C THR A 189 -8.23 8.71 8.05
N VAL A 190 -8.15 10.03 8.07
CA VAL A 190 -9.17 10.90 7.48
C VAL A 190 -9.07 10.86 5.95
N ALA A 191 -7.86 11.07 5.42
CA ALA A 191 -7.64 11.12 3.98
C ALA A 191 -7.99 9.80 3.29
N GLN A 192 -7.39 8.68 3.73
CA GLN A 192 -7.53 7.38 3.07
C GLN A 192 -8.82 6.62 3.44
N GLY A 193 -9.45 6.95 4.56
CA GLY A 193 -10.72 6.38 4.97
C GLY A 193 -11.90 7.29 4.63
N TRP A 194 -12.08 8.34 5.39
CA TRP A 194 -13.25 9.23 5.27
C TRP A 194 -13.34 9.93 3.92
N PHE A 195 -12.28 10.62 3.52
CA PHE A 195 -12.26 11.42 2.30
C PHE A 195 -12.25 10.54 1.03
N ASP A 196 -11.34 9.58 0.95
CA ASP A 196 -11.23 8.73 -0.22
C ASP A 196 -12.51 7.94 -0.48
N TYR A 197 -13.16 7.40 0.59
CA TYR A 197 -14.38 6.61 0.41
C TYR A 197 -15.58 7.48 0.03
N SER A 198 -15.65 8.69 0.57
CA SER A 198 -16.75 9.60 0.25
C SER A 198 -16.62 10.14 -1.17
N VAL A 199 -15.46 10.68 -1.52
CA VAL A 199 -15.24 11.26 -2.86
C VAL A 199 -15.23 10.16 -3.92
N GLY A 200 -14.43 9.12 -3.74
CA GLY A 200 -14.32 8.04 -4.73
C GLY A 200 -15.60 7.22 -4.88
N GLY A 201 -16.46 7.17 -3.86
CA GLY A 201 -17.78 6.53 -3.93
C GLY A 201 -18.77 7.25 -4.83
N GLU A 202 -18.55 8.54 -5.14
CA GLU A 202 -19.46 9.37 -5.95
C GLU A 202 -18.80 9.87 -7.22
N VAL A 203 -17.55 10.32 -7.16
CA VAL A 203 -16.80 10.93 -8.27
C VAL A 203 -16.06 9.87 -9.08
N ASP A 204 -16.01 10.04 -10.41
CA ASP A 204 -15.03 9.33 -11.25
C ASP A 204 -13.66 10.00 -11.07
N THR A 205 -12.84 9.40 -10.24
CA THR A 205 -11.54 9.98 -9.85
C THR A 205 -10.53 9.99 -11.00
N ILE A 206 -10.62 9.06 -11.94
CA ILE A 206 -9.72 9.02 -13.10
C ILE A 206 -10.05 10.19 -14.02
N ASP A 207 -11.31 10.31 -14.46
CA ASP A 207 -11.78 11.39 -15.30
C ASP A 207 -11.53 12.77 -14.65
N PHE A 208 -11.76 12.87 -13.34
CA PHE A 208 -11.47 14.12 -12.60
C PHE A 208 -10.00 14.50 -12.69
N PHE A 209 -9.07 13.58 -12.36
CA PHE A 209 -7.63 13.91 -12.37
C PHE A 209 -7.07 14.13 -13.77
N GLU A 210 -7.61 13.50 -14.80
CA GLU A 210 -7.29 13.80 -16.20
C GLU A 210 -7.70 15.24 -16.55
N LYS A 211 -8.93 15.64 -16.24
CA LYS A 211 -9.45 16.98 -16.53
C LYS A 211 -8.70 18.08 -15.80
N ILE A 212 -8.36 17.90 -14.52
CA ILE A 212 -7.60 18.95 -13.80
C ILE A 212 -6.13 18.99 -14.25
N ALA A 213 -5.56 17.87 -14.69
CA ALA A 213 -4.23 17.87 -15.31
C ALA A 213 -4.23 18.62 -16.64
N GLU A 214 -5.25 18.43 -17.49
CA GLU A 214 -5.43 19.19 -18.74
C GLU A 214 -5.67 20.68 -18.47
N ALA A 215 -6.45 21.04 -17.46
CA ALA A 215 -6.69 22.43 -17.09
C ALA A 215 -5.43 23.13 -16.55
N GLY A 216 -4.52 22.37 -15.94
CA GLY A 216 -3.20 22.83 -15.52
C GLY A 216 -3.27 24.06 -14.62
N THR A 217 -2.76 25.22 -15.11
CA THR A 217 -2.76 26.49 -14.37
C THR A 217 -4.13 27.17 -14.29
N GLU A 218 -5.08 26.73 -15.10
CA GLU A 218 -6.43 27.31 -15.19
C GLU A 218 -7.46 26.61 -14.27
N VAL A 219 -7.01 25.69 -13.43
CA VAL A 219 -7.88 25.00 -12.46
C VAL A 219 -8.52 26.01 -11.51
N GLY A 220 -9.85 25.96 -11.41
CA GLY A 220 -10.65 26.86 -10.60
C GLY A 220 -12.15 26.72 -10.88
N PRO A 221 -12.99 27.68 -10.41
CA PRO A 221 -14.44 27.54 -10.45
C PRO A 221 -15.04 27.48 -11.86
N ASP A 222 -14.31 27.95 -12.87
CA ASP A 222 -14.77 28.00 -14.28
C ASP A 222 -14.09 26.93 -15.16
N SER A 223 -13.21 26.08 -14.59
CA SER A 223 -12.54 25.00 -15.32
C SER A 223 -13.48 23.80 -15.53
N PRO A 224 -13.18 22.89 -16.48
CA PRO A 224 -14.00 21.69 -16.72
C PRO A 224 -14.13 20.75 -15.52
N ALA A 225 -13.17 20.80 -14.59
CA ALA A 225 -13.17 20.11 -13.30
C ALA A 225 -12.39 20.93 -12.28
N SER A 226 -12.81 20.91 -11.03
CA SER A 226 -12.10 21.53 -9.91
C SER A 226 -12.48 20.88 -8.59
N PHE A 227 -11.61 20.97 -7.58
CA PHE A 227 -11.94 20.51 -6.24
C PHE A 227 -13.19 21.22 -5.69
N GLN A 228 -13.38 22.48 -6.03
CA GLN A 228 -14.55 23.25 -5.61
C GLN A 228 -15.87 22.71 -6.17
N GLN A 229 -15.87 22.27 -7.44
CA GLN A 229 -17.10 21.84 -8.11
C GLN A 229 -17.42 20.38 -7.81
N ASP A 230 -16.39 19.51 -7.92
CA ASP A 230 -16.60 18.06 -7.95
C ASP A 230 -16.56 17.42 -6.56
N PHE A 231 -15.88 18.05 -5.57
CA PHE A 231 -15.72 17.46 -4.25
C PHE A 231 -16.67 18.05 -3.18
N GLU A 232 -17.40 19.12 -3.50
CA GLU A 232 -18.30 19.76 -2.55
C GLU A 232 -19.35 18.78 -2.02
N GLN A 233 -20.14 18.17 -2.91
CA GLN A 233 -21.24 17.27 -2.52
C GLN A 233 -20.78 16.02 -1.74
N PRO A 234 -19.80 15.23 -2.21
CA PRO A 234 -19.35 14.06 -1.46
C PRO A 234 -18.71 14.44 -0.11
N VAL A 235 -18.05 15.58 -0.02
CA VAL A 235 -17.48 16.05 1.26
C VAL A 235 -18.57 16.59 2.21
N GLU A 236 -19.61 17.22 1.73
CA GLU A 236 -20.77 17.56 2.57
C GLU A 236 -21.40 16.30 3.20
N LYS A 237 -21.56 15.23 2.42
CA LYS A 237 -22.03 13.93 2.93
C LYS A 237 -21.06 13.34 3.95
N MET A 238 -19.75 13.39 3.67
CA MET A 238 -18.72 12.98 4.62
C MET A 238 -18.84 13.74 5.95
N LEU A 239 -18.97 15.07 5.89
CA LEU A 239 -19.08 15.92 7.07
C LEU A 239 -20.40 15.70 7.83
N LYS A 240 -21.48 15.33 7.15
CA LYS A 240 -22.73 14.92 7.80
C LYS A 240 -22.53 13.65 8.63
N LEU A 241 -21.84 12.65 8.09
CA LEU A 241 -21.50 11.43 8.83
C LEU A 241 -20.57 11.76 10.00
N ALA A 242 -19.50 12.51 9.75
CA ALA A 242 -18.50 12.90 10.74
C ALA A 242 -19.06 13.74 11.87
N GLY A 243 -19.98 14.66 11.59
CA GLY A 243 -20.59 15.54 12.59
C GLY A 243 -21.68 14.89 13.42
N THR A 244 -22.24 13.76 12.98
CA THR A 244 -23.47 13.22 13.58
C THR A 244 -23.33 11.80 14.15
N TYR A 245 -22.46 10.94 13.54
CA TYR A 245 -22.49 9.49 13.76
C TYR A 245 -21.17 8.91 14.24
N VAL A 246 -20.31 9.71 14.89
CA VAL A 246 -19.00 9.27 15.38
C VAL A 246 -18.85 9.39 16.89
N ASN A 247 -17.80 8.77 17.44
CA ASN A 247 -17.38 8.97 18.81
C ASN A 247 -17.00 10.44 19.08
N LYS A 248 -17.39 10.95 20.26
CA LYS A 248 -17.20 12.36 20.64
C LYS A 248 -15.74 12.79 20.76
N ASP A 249 -14.83 11.84 21.01
CA ASP A 249 -13.41 12.06 21.20
C ASP A 249 -12.55 11.79 19.96
N ALA A 250 -13.16 11.70 18.78
CA ALA A 250 -12.53 11.41 17.50
C ALA A 250 -11.26 12.22 17.21
N ALA A 251 -11.28 13.53 17.52
CA ALA A 251 -10.15 14.42 17.30
C ALA A 251 -8.89 14.06 18.11
N SER A 252 -9.04 13.33 19.22
CA SER A 252 -7.94 12.93 20.10
C SER A 252 -7.53 11.46 19.93
N ARG A 253 -8.26 10.68 19.15
CA ARG A 253 -8.01 9.25 18.91
C ARG A 253 -7.17 9.02 17.67
N GLY A 254 -6.13 8.21 17.82
CA GLY A 254 -5.31 7.72 16.72
C GLY A 254 -5.72 6.33 16.25
N TYR A 255 -5.07 5.85 15.19
CA TYR A 255 -5.33 4.55 14.57
C TYR A 255 -5.29 3.37 15.56
N GLY A 256 -4.28 3.34 16.45
CA GLY A 256 -4.18 2.30 17.48
C GLY A 256 -5.35 2.32 18.46
N ASP A 257 -5.80 3.52 18.88
CA ASP A 257 -6.98 3.68 19.74
C ASP A 257 -8.24 3.16 19.04
N GLY A 258 -8.37 3.44 17.75
CA GLY A 258 -9.50 3.01 16.92
C GLY A 258 -9.58 1.49 16.79
N ASN A 259 -8.47 0.83 16.50
CA ASN A 259 -8.42 -0.64 16.40
C ASN A 259 -8.82 -1.30 17.71
N LEU A 260 -8.32 -0.80 18.85
CA LEU A 260 -8.67 -1.30 20.17
C LEU A 260 -10.15 -1.06 20.49
N ALA A 261 -10.64 0.14 20.26
CA ALA A 261 -12.03 0.49 20.54
C ALA A 261 -13.02 -0.33 19.68
N PHE A 262 -12.70 -0.50 18.39
CA PHE A 262 -13.51 -1.30 17.49
C PHE A 262 -13.50 -2.79 17.89
N ALA A 263 -12.34 -3.35 18.27
CA ALA A 263 -12.22 -4.69 18.82
C ALA A 263 -13.07 -4.90 20.10
N GLN A 264 -13.28 -3.83 20.87
CA GLN A 264 -14.12 -3.83 22.08
C GLN A 264 -15.61 -3.59 21.78
N GLY A 265 -16.03 -3.51 20.53
CA GLY A 265 -17.43 -3.27 20.15
C GLY A 265 -17.94 -1.85 20.44
N LYS A 266 -17.04 -0.84 20.49
CA LYS A 266 -17.41 0.56 20.79
C LYS A 266 -18.13 1.26 19.64
N ALA A 267 -18.08 0.70 18.42
CA ALA A 267 -18.81 1.19 17.26
C ALA A 267 -19.18 0.04 16.33
N ALA A 268 -20.17 0.26 15.49
CA ALA A 268 -20.66 -0.72 14.53
C ALA A 268 -19.85 -0.77 13.23
N MET A 269 -19.29 0.38 12.81
CA MET A 269 -18.56 0.54 11.54
C MET A 269 -17.24 1.28 11.74
N TYR A 270 -16.28 1.05 10.81
CA TYR A 270 -14.96 1.66 10.83
C TYR A 270 -14.45 1.88 9.40
N LEU A 271 -14.12 3.13 9.07
CA LEU A 271 -13.63 3.49 7.75
C LEU A 271 -12.11 3.27 7.68
N GLN A 272 -11.74 2.01 7.51
CA GLN A 272 -10.36 1.53 7.38
C GLN A 272 -10.30 0.42 6.34
N GLY A 273 -9.12 -0.07 6.05
CA GLY A 273 -8.93 -1.19 5.14
C GLY A 273 -8.50 -2.48 5.85
N PRO A 274 -8.25 -3.56 5.10
CA PRO A 274 -7.88 -4.88 5.63
C PRO A 274 -6.64 -4.88 6.53
N TRP A 275 -5.77 -3.89 6.44
CA TRP A 275 -4.64 -3.69 7.35
C TRP A 275 -5.06 -3.57 8.83
N ALA A 276 -6.30 -3.14 9.10
CA ALA A 276 -6.82 -3.04 10.47
C ALA A 276 -7.21 -4.41 11.05
N PHE A 277 -7.51 -5.41 10.24
CA PHE A 277 -7.97 -6.70 10.73
C PHE A 277 -6.95 -7.42 11.62
N SER A 278 -5.67 -7.39 11.24
CA SER A 278 -4.62 -7.99 12.05
C SER A 278 -4.45 -7.30 13.41
N GLU A 279 -4.61 -5.99 13.45
CA GLU A 279 -4.54 -5.20 14.68
C GLU A 279 -5.75 -5.44 15.58
N ILE A 280 -6.95 -5.49 15.00
CA ILE A 280 -8.19 -5.81 15.71
C ILE A 280 -8.12 -7.24 16.30
N ALA A 281 -7.62 -8.20 15.52
CA ALA A 281 -7.52 -9.60 15.94
C ALA A 281 -6.56 -9.82 17.11
N LYS A 282 -5.61 -8.93 17.40
CA LYS A 282 -4.74 -9.00 18.58
C LYS A 282 -5.55 -8.91 19.89
N THR A 283 -6.67 -8.19 19.86
CA THR A 283 -7.56 -7.99 21.03
C THR A 283 -8.80 -8.87 20.96
N ALA A 284 -9.36 -9.08 19.78
CA ALA A 284 -10.59 -9.82 19.55
C ALA A 284 -10.46 -10.75 18.33
N PRO A 285 -9.74 -11.89 18.46
CA PRO A 285 -9.46 -12.79 17.35
C PRO A 285 -10.71 -13.43 16.74
N ASP A 286 -11.76 -13.60 17.53
CA ASP A 286 -13.01 -14.26 17.13
C ASP A 286 -14.10 -13.27 16.66
N LEU A 287 -13.81 -11.98 16.65
CA LEU A 287 -14.78 -10.95 16.27
C LEU A 287 -15.23 -11.13 14.82
N GLN A 288 -16.53 -11.26 14.63
CA GLN A 288 -17.12 -11.46 13.30
C GLN A 288 -17.20 -10.14 12.55
N LEU A 289 -16.25 -9.96 11.63
CA LEU A 289 -16.14 -8.77 10.80
C LEU A 289 -16.63 -9.04 9.38
N GLY A 290 -17.07 -7.99 8.71
CA GLY A 290 -17.35 -7.97 7.29
C GLY A 290 -16.98 -6.63 6.69
N THR A 291 -17.14 -6.52 5.38
CA THR A 291 -16.90 -5.29 4.62
C THR A 291 -18.04 -5.03 3.65
N PHE A 292 -18.22 -3.76 3.29
CA PHE A 292 -19.13 -3.36 2.23
C PHE A 292 -18.71 -2.01 1.64
N PRO A 293 -18.98 -1.71 0.36
CA PRO A 293 -18.71 -0.40 -0.23
C PRO A 293 -19.48 0.69 0.51
N LEU A 294 -18.85 1.83 0.80
CA LEU A 294 -19.56 2.99 1.36
C LEU A 294 -20.53 3.54 0.33
N PRO A 295 -21.86 3.46 0.52
CA PRO A 295 -22.81 3.97 -0.45
C PRO A 295 -22.92 5.48 -0.35
N MET A 296 -22.52 6.17 -1.42
CA MET A 296 -22.53 7.63 -1.50
C MET A 296 -23.64 8.18 -2.40
N THR A 297 -24.34 7.30 -3.15
CA THR A 297 -25.44 7.66 -4.03
C THR A 297 -26.73 6.89 -3.69
N GLU A 298 -27.83 7.22 -4.34
CA GLU A 298 -29.11 6.48 -4.19
C GLU A 298 -29.23 5.31 -5.16
N ASN A 299 -28.24 5.08 -6.02
CA ASN A 299 -28.23 3.99 -6.97
C ASN A 299 -27.28 2.87 -6.53
N PRO A 300 -27.76 1.66 -6.18
CA PRO A 300 -26.89 0.53 -5.80
C PRO A 300 -25.89 0.12 -6.90
N ASP A 301 -26.16 0.44 -8.16
CA ASP A 301 -25.24 0.13 -9.26
C ASP A 301 -23.99 1.02 -9.27
N ASP A 302 -23.98 2.12 -8.53
CA ASP A 302 -22.82 2.99 -8.39
C ASP A 302 -21.83 2.48 -7.33
N LEU A 303 -22.20 1.44 -6.55
CA LEU A 303 -21.32 0.88 -5.52
C LEU A 303 -20.03 0.37 -6.12
N LYS A 304 -18.93 0.84 -5.55
CA LYS A 304 -17.55 0.50 -5.93
C LYS A 304 -16.64 0.55 -4.70
N VAL A 305 -15.52 -0.15 -4.77
CA VAL A 305 -14.55 -0.20 -3.66
C VAL A 305 -13.27 0.53 -4.03
N ARG A 306 -12.64 1.14 -3.02
CA ARG A 306 -11.31 1.71 -3.20
C ARG A 306 -10.32 0.58 -3.42
N ALA A 307 -9.59 0.60 -4.52
CA ALA A 307 -8.52 -0.34 -4.79
C ALA A 307 -7.23 0.38 -5.20
N ASN A 308 -6.11 -0.12 -4.72
CA ASN A 308 -4.80 0.40 -5.10
C ASN A 308 -3.77 -0.73 -5.09
N VAL A 309 -2.71 -0.54 -5.85
CA VAL A 309 -1.51 -1.36 -5.70
C VAL A 309 -0.92 -1.00 -4.33
N ASP A 310 -1.03 -1.94 -3.38
CA ASP A 310 -0.49 -1.75 -2.04
C ASP A 310 1.03 -1.86 -2.05
N LEU A 311 1.52 -2.94 -2.65
CA LEU A 311 2.95 -3.18 -2.83
C LEU A 311 3.28 -3.44 -4.28
N ALA A 312 4.39 -2.86 -4.73
CA ALA A 312 5.03 -3.19 -6.00
C ALA A 312 6.51 -3.52 -5.78
N ALA A 313 7.00 -4.50 -6.54
CA ALA A 313 8.41 -4.86 -6.58
C ALA A 313 9.12 -4.07 -7.69
N TRP A 314 10.32 -3.61 -7.40
CA TRP A 314 11.16 -2.90 -8.35
C TRP A 314 12.65 -3.06 -8.03
N ILE A 315 13.48 -2.93 -9.07
CA ILE A 315 14.94 -3.03 -9.02
C ILE A 315 15.52 -1.71 -9.52
N PRO A 316 16.36 -1.01 -8.75
CA PRO A 316 17.04 0.20 -9.21
C PRO A 316 17.90 -0.05 -10.46
N GLU A 317 17.89 0.90 -11.40
CA GLU A 317 18.72 0.80 -12.60
C GLU A 317 20.22 0.77 -12.27
N ASP A 318 20.62 1.47 -11.20
CA ASP A 318 22.02 1.55 -10.76
C ASP A 318 22.44 0.42 -9.81
N SER A 319 21.57 -0.58 -9.53
CA SER A 319 22.00 -1.76 -8.74
C SER A 319 23.12 -2.50 -9.44
N LYS A 320 24.14 -2.87 -8.68
CA LYS A 320 25.28 -3.65 -9.15
C LYS A 320 25.00 -5.16 -9.13
N HIS A 321 23.88 -5.56 -8.50
CA HIS A 321 23.50 -6.94 -8.22
C HIS A 321 22.17 -7.31 -8.91
N LYS A 322 21.95 -6.79 -10.14
CA LYS A 322 20.66 -6.94 -10.85
C LYS A 322 20.25 -8.38 -11.09
N ASP A 323 21.20 -9.27 -11.38
CA ASP A 323 20.89 -10.67 -11.66
C ASP A 323 20.45 -11.39 -10.38
N ALA A 324 21.16 -11.19 -9.28
CA ALA A 324 20.76 -11.74 -7.97
C ALA A 324 19.42 -11.14 -7.50
N ALA A 325 19.19 -9.84 -7.74
CA ALA A 325 17.93 -9.18 -7.44
C ALA A 325 16.76 -9.74 -8.28
N ARG A 326 16.99 -10.06 -9.57
CA ARG A 326 16.00 -10.73 -10.43
C ARG A 326 15.70 -12.16 -9.98
N ASP A 327 16.72 -12.93 -9.61
CA ASP A 327 16.52 -14.28 -9.06
C ASP A 327 15.64 -14.24 -7.80
N PHE A 328 15.86 -13.28 -6.91
CA PHE A 328 15.02 -13.09 -5.74
C PHE A 328 13.62 -12.56 -6.09
N LEU A 329 13.49 -11.68 -7.10
CA LEU A 329 12.19 -11.25 -7.64
C LEU A 329 11.37 -12.45 -8.12
N GLU A 330 11.97 -13.34 -8.91
CA GLU A 330 11.27 -14.54 -9.40
C GLU A 330 10.80 -15.45 -8.25
N TYR A 331 11.60 -15.55 -7.17
CA TYR A 331 11.19 -16.27 -5.97
C TYR A 331 9.97 -15.61 -5.30
N LEU A 332 9.97 -14.28 -5.15
CA LEU A 332 8.85 -13.55 -4.56
C LEU A 332 7.53 -13.78 -5.33
N TYR A 333 7.62 -13.97 -6.66
CA TYR A 333 6.46 -14.18 -7.53
C TYR A 333 6.12 -15.65 -7.80
N GLN A 334 6.73 -16.60 -7.10
CA GLN A 334 6.24 -17.98 -7.11
C GLN A 334 4.82 -18.02 -6.55
N PRO A 335 3.89 -18.80 -7.18
CA PRO A 335 2.47 -18.78 -6.81
C PRO A 335 2.23 -18.95 -5.30
N GLU A 336 2.85 -19.95 -4.69
CA GLU A 336 2.72 -20.24 -3.25
C GLU A 336 3.24 -19.10 -2.36
N ILE A 337 4.25 -18.36 -2.81
CA ILE A 337 4.85 -17.25 -2.06
C ILE A 337 3.95 -16.02 -2.10
N ILE A 338 3.59 -15.56 -3.32
CA ILE A 338 2.78 -14.36 -3.50
C ILE A 338 1.35 -14.55 -2.97
N GLU A 339 0.75 -15.73 -3.17
CA GLU A 339 -0.55 -16.07 -2.61
C GLU A 339 -0.51 -16.15 -1.09
N GLY A 340 0.53 -16.82 -0.53
CA GLY A 340 0.73 -16.91 0.91
C GLY A 340 0.82 -15.53 1.56
N TYR A 341 1.53 -14.59 0.94
CA TYR A 341 1.59 -13.21 1.38
C TYR A 341 0.21 -12.55 1.34
N ASN A 342 -0.45 -12.54 0.18
CA ASN A 342 -1.73 -11.86 0.00
C ASN A 342 -2.82 -12.44 0.90
N LYS A 343 -2.87 -13.76 1.07
CA LYS A 343 -3.76 -14.42 2.03
C LYS A 343 -3.51 -13.94 3.47
N SER A 344 -2.24 -13.83 3.88
CA SER A 344 -1.88 -13.37 5.23
C SER A 344 -2.26 -11.91 5.49
N GLN A 345 -2.28 -11.08 4.44
CA GLN A 345 -2.56 -9.65 4.53
C GLN A 345 -3.97 -9.26 4.04
N LEU A 346 -4.80 -10.23 3.65
CA LEU A 346 -6.13 -10.02 3.06
C LEU A 346 -6.08 -9.13 1.80
N GLY A 347 -5.00 -9.24 1.05
CA GLY A 347 -4.82 -8.60 -0.24
C GLY A 347 -5.28 -9.51 -1.38
N PHE A 348 -5.42 -8.91 -2.56
CA PHE A 348 -5.69 -9.65 -3.80
C PHE A 348 -4.38 -9.89 -4.54
N THR A 349 -4.15 -11.14 -4.93
CA THR A 349 -2.97 -11.52 -5.70
C THR A 349 -3.09 -11.01 -7.14
N PRO A 350 -2.07 -10.29 -7.68
CA PRO A 350 -2.17 -9.67 -8.99
C PRO A 350 -1.84 -10.61 -10.15
N THR A 351 -1.63 -11.90 -9.92
CA THR A 351 -1.26 -12.88 -10.95
C THR A 351 -2.46 -13.60 -11.54
N VAL A 352 -2.29 -14.13 -12.77
CA VAL A 352 -3.36 -14.82 -13.51
C VAL A 352 -3.72 -16.19 -12.94
N GLU A 353 -2.82 -16.80 -12.16
CA GLU A 353 -3.00 -18.12 -11.54
C GLU A 353 -3.71 -18.05 -10.18
N ALA A 354 -3.94 -16.85 -9.64
CA ALA A 354 -4.50 -16.70 -8.32
C ALA A 354 -5.91 -17.28 -8.21
N GLU A 355 -6.06 -18.34 -7.43
CA GLU A 355 -7.35 -18.91 -7.02
C GLU A 355 -7.65 -18.44 -5.58
N ALA A 356 -8.09 -17.22 -5.41
CA ALA A 356 -8.42 -16.73 -4.09
C ALA A 356 -9.83 -17.20 -3.68
N ALA A 357 -9.92 -18.15 -2.76
CA ALA A 357 -11.11 -18.23 -1.92
C ALA A 357 -11.07 -16.99 -1.00
N PRO A 358 -12.02 -16.06 -1.11
CA PRO A 358 -11.99 -14.83 -0.34
C PRO A 358 -12.12 -15.15 1.16
N ASP A 359 -11.31 -14.45 1.97
CA ASP A 359 -11.52 -14.48 3.41
C ASP A 359 -12.91 -13.90 3.73
N PRO A 360 -13.71 -14.51 4.61
CA PRO A 360 -15.07 -14.04 4.94
C PRO A 360 -15.15 -12.58 5.39
N ARG A 361 -14.05 -12.02 5.85
CA ARG A 361 -13.97 -10.62 6.29
C ARG A 361 -13.98 -9.64 5.12
N ILE A 362 -13.44 -10.04 3.95
CA ILE A 362 -13.35 -9.19 2.76
C ILE A 362 -14.34 -9.60 1.65
N GLU A 363 -15.15 -10.63 1.89
CA GLU A 363 -16.12 -11.18 0.91
C GLU A 363 -17.02 -10.07 0.31
N GLY A 364 -17.45 -9.11 1.13
CA GLY A 364 -18.30 -7.99 0.68
C GLY A 364 -17.64 -7.01 -0.30
N MET A 365 -16.33 -7.17 -0.58
CA MET A 365 -15.60 -6.37 -1.57
C MET A 365 -15.26 -7.16 -2.84
N VAL A 366 -15.25 -8.49 -2.77
CA VAL A 366 -14.73 -9.36 -3.84
C VAL A 366 -15.48 -9.14 -5.13
N GLU A 367 -16.82 -9.17 -5.10
CA GLU A 367 -17.68 -8.98 -6.28
C GLU A 367 -17.36 -7.67 -7.02
N TYR A 368 -17.13 -6.59 -6.27
CA TYR A 368 -16.83 -5.28 -6.86
C TYR A 368 -15.44 -5.27 -7.49
N TYR A 369 -14.47 -5.82 -6.81
CA TYR A 369 -13.11 -5.94 -7.34
C TYR A 369 -13.05 -6.79 -8.61
N GLU A 370 -13.67 -7.96 -8.60
CA GLU A 370 -13.69 -8.88 -9.76
C GLU A 370 -14.40 -8.28 -10.98
N LYS A 371 -15.45 -7.49 -10.76
CA LYS A 371 -16.20 -6.80 -11.82
C LYS A 371 -15.57 -5.48 -12.27
N GLY A 372 -14.39 -5.13 -11.75
CA GLY A 372 -13.72 -3.86 -12.05
C GLY A 372 -14.48 -2.63 -11.52
N ARG A 373 -15.42 -2.81 -10.58
CA ARG A 373 -16.11 -1.70 -9.90
C ARG A 373 -15.24 -1.15 -8.78
N VAL A 374 -14.15 -0.51 -9.20
CA VAL A 374 -13.11 0.02 -8.31
C VAL A 374 -12.84 1.48 -8.62
N TYR A 375 -12.30 2.18 -7.63
CA TYR A 375 -11.74 3.52 -7.81
C TYR A 375 -10.44 3.63 -7.02
N GLN A 376 -9.61 4.59 -7.43
CA GLN A 376 -8.42 4.94 -6.68
C GLN A 376 -8.73 6.08 -5.74
N GLY A 377 -8.20 6.02 -4.53
CA GLY A 377 -8.41 7.07 -3.55
C GLY A 377 -7.86 8.41 -4.05
N PRO A 378 -8.67 9.48 -4.11
CA PRO A 378 -8.20 10.78 -4.57
C PRO A 378 -7.03 11.33 -3.75
N SER A 379 -6.92 11.01 -2.47
CA SER A 379 -5.82 11.48 -1.62
C SER A 379 -4.45 10.99 -2.06
N VAL A 380 -4.36 9.81 -2.70
CA VAL A 380 -3.09 9.27 -3.18
C VAL A 380 -2.71 9.75 -4.58
N LEU A 381 -3.66 10.32 -5.32
CA LEU A 381 -3.45 10.94 -6.64
C LEU A 381 -2.96 12.39 -6.54
N VAL A 382 -3.14 13.03 -5.39
CA VAL A 382 -2.64 14.39 -5.15
C VAL A 382 -1.14 14.35 -4.81
N PRO A 383 -0.28 15.13 -5.52
CA PRO A 383 1.15 15.18 -5.25
C PRO A 383 1.45 15.62 -3.80
N ARG A 384 2.43 15.01 -3.16
CA ARG A 384 2.81 15.27 -1.75
C ARG A 384 3.18 16.71 -1.42
N THR A 385 3.51 17.51 -2.43
CA THR A 385 3.74 18.96 -2.26
C THR A 385 2.48 19.71 -1.87
N ILE A 386 1.32 19.12 -2.10
CA ILE A 386 0.01 19.60 -1.65
C ILE A 386 -0.35 18.77 -0.41
N PRO A 387 -0.50 19.37 0.78
CA PRO A 387 -0.70 18.65 2.02
C PRO A 387 -2.16 18.18 2.19
N ILE A 388 -2.65 17.35 1.25
CA ILE A 388 -4.04 16.88 1.20
C ILE A 388 -4.49 16.20 2.50
N MET A 389 -3.62 15.45 3.17
CA MET A 389 -3.97 14.79 4.43
C MET A 389 -4.31 15.82 5.52
N ASN A 390 -3.55 16.92 5.62
CA ASN A 390 -3.83 17.98 6.57
C ASN A 390 -5.11 18.74 6.20
N TYR A 391 -5.37 18.96 4.91
CA TYR A 391 -6.59 19.63 4.46
C TYR A 391 -7.83 18.78 4.79
N THR A 392 -7.79 17.49 4.51
CA THR A 392 -8.91 16.60 4.83
C THR A 392 -9.14 16.45 6.34
N GLN A 393 -8.07 16.40 7.14
CA GLN A 393 -8.18 16.41 8.59
C GLN A 393 -8.79 17.72 9.10
N ALA A 394 -8.38 18.87 8.55
CA ALA A 394 -8.93 20.16 8.92
C ALA A 394 -10.44 20.25 8.66
N LEU A 395 -10.95 19.65 7.57
CA LEU A 395 -12.38 19.60 7.27
C LEU A 395 -13.19 18.95 8.38
N VAL A 396 -12.80 17.76 8.85
CA VAL A 396 -13.51 17.08 9.96
C VAL A 396 -13.31 17.77 11.29
N LEU A 397 -12.30 18.63 11.42
CA LEU A 397 -12.06 19.47 12.60
C LEU A 397 -12.72 20.86 12.51
N GLY A 398 -13.51 21.13 11.45
CA GLY A 398 -14.34 22.31 11.32
C GLY A 398 -13.82 23.40 10.39
N ALA A 399 -12.84 23.11 9.54
CA ALA A 399 -12.44 24.03 8.47
C ALA A 399 -13.57 24.20 7.45
N ASP A 400 -13.66 25.39 6.86
CA ASP A 400 -14.64 25.69 5.81
C ASP A 400 -14.31 24.92 4.51
N PRO A 401 -15.22 24.05 4.02
CA PRO A 401 -14.98 23.27 2.79
C PRO A 401 -14.69 24.12 1.57
N ALA A 402 -15.48 25.19 1.37
CA ALA A 402 -15.32 26.05 0.20
C ALA A 402 -13.95 26.76 0.19
N ALA A 403 -13.46 27.20 1.36
CA ALA A 403 -12.12 27.80 1.46
C ALA A 403 -11.02 26.75 1.24
N THR A 404 -11.22 25.53 1.75
CA THR A 404 -10.27 24.43 1.61
C THR A 404 -10.13 24.03 0.12
N PHE A 405 -11.25 23.90 -0.60
CA PHE A 405 -11.21 23.53 -2.02
C PHE A 405 -10.65 24.64 -2.91
N ARG A 406 -10.94 25.91 -2.62
CA ARG A 406 -10.25 27.02 -3.30
C ARG A 406 -8.74 26.96 -3.10
N THR A 407 -8.29 26.57 -1.92
CA THR A 407 -6.87 26.42 -1.63
C THR A 407 -6.27 25.26 -2.42
N LEU A 408 -6.98 24.11 -2.51
CA LEU A 408 -6.55 22.95 -3.29
C LEU A 408 -6.42 23.28 -4.79
N ASP A 409 -7.42 23.99 -5.37
CA ASP A 409 -7.36 24.45 -6.76
C ASP A 409 -6.14 25.35 -6.99
N ALA A 410 -5.91 26.31 -6.10
CA ALA A 410 -4.77 27.22 -6.18
C ALA A 410 -3.43 26.49 -6.02
N ASP A 411 -3.34 25.50 -5.14
CA ASP A 411 -2.14 24.70 -4.94
C ASP A 411 -1.85 23.83 -6.18
N TRP A 412 -2.90 23.25 -6.79
CA TRP A 412 -2.78 22.48 -8.03
C TRP A 412 -2.29 23.35 -9.19
N ALA A 413 -2.94 24.48 -9.43
CA ALA A 413 -2.54 25.43 -10.48
C ALA A 413 -1.09 25.93 -10.31
N ARG A 414 -0.66 26.18 -9.06
CA ARG A 414 0.72 26.56 -8.75
C ARG A 414 1.72 25.44 -9.02
N LEU A 415 1.34 24.19 -8.80
CA LEU A 415 2.18 23.03 -9.09
C LEU A 415 2.32 22.86 -10.60
N ALA A 416 1.23 22.95 -11.35
CA ALA A 416 1.23 22.89 -12.81
C ALA A 416 2.08 23.99 -13.47
N PHE A 417 2.12 25.19 -12.87
CA PHE A 417 2.99 26.29 -13.35
C PHE A 417 4.48 26.00 -13.23
N ARG A 418 4.88 25.04 -12.34
CA ARG A 418 6.29 24.72 -12.09
C ARG A 418 6.80 23.53 -12.89
N GLN A 419 5.94 22.84 -13.61
CA GLN A 419 6.28 21.72 -14.50
C GLN A 419 6.48 22.22 -15.92
#